data_c2c09a31a8cc83fbfd9b6eef79da75a7
#
_entry.id   c2c09a31a8cc83fbfd9b6eef79da75a7
#
_cell.length_a   1.000
_cell.length_b   1.000
_cell.length_c   1.000
_cell.angle_alpha   90.00
_cell.angle_beta   90.00
_cell.angle_gamma   90.00
#
_symmetry.space_group_name_H-M   'P 1'
#
loop_
_entity.id
_entity.type
_entity.pdbx_description
1 polymer ?
#
loop_
_entity_poly.entity_id
_entity_poly.type
_entity_poly.pdbx_seq_one_letter_code
_entity_poly.pdbx_strand_id
1 'polypeptide(L)'
;QLVLHAYEQNLSLREAGFRVLASRAAYNITVGGFMPQAQGAIAEYARWQLSNNVSAFQNLSIPPFSLWQTGFNLSWELDLWGKIRRKIESAAAEYQARVEEYDGVLVTLIADVADRYVDYRVACHQVADLQRLLKIQRDSLQVAIDRFEGGITSELDVSQARLNLTKTEALIPYYEREARLATNALCMLLGIPPEDLALRLGEADIPTVPASLVIGIPAELIRRRPDVRQAERLVAAQCAQIGVAEAQLYPSFSINGYLGVYANEIGQLFESDSLYGFVAPVVDWKILNYGRLLNNIRQQDAKFLALSAEYQQTVLRAGREAEDGIVTTIKARIAADKQREAVTAASRSAELVEIQYKEGA
;
A
#
# COMPACT_ATOMS: atom_id res chain seq x y z
N GLN A 1 -7.23 19.28 -10.23
CA GLN A 1 -8.51 18.58 -10.46
C GLN A 1 -8.31 17.07 -10.64
N LEU A 2 -7.42 16.59 -11.55
CA LEU A 2 -7.16 15.16 -11.76
C LEU A 2 -6.74 14.45 -10.47
N VAL A 3 -5.80 15.02 -9.71
CA VAL A 3 -5.32 14.47 -8.44
C VAL A 3 -6.46 14.36 -7.41
N LEU A 4 -7.34 15.36 -7.33
CA LEU A 4 -8.49 15.30 -6.42
C LEU A 4 -9.47 14.19 -6.82
N HIS A 5 -9.74 14.05 -8.11
CA HIS A 5 -10.61 12.98 -8.61
C HIS A 5 -10.00 11.59 -8.37
N ALA A 6 -8.70 11.43 -8.62
CA ALA A 6 -7.98 10.21 -8.29
C ALA A 6 -8.05 9.89 -6.78
N TYR A 7 -7.83 10.87 -5.92
CA TYR A 7 -7.95 10.72 -4.47
C TYR A 7 -9.31 10.19 -4.03
N GLU A 8 -10.39 10.70 -4.64
CA GLU A 8 -11.77 10.32 -4.27
C GLU A 8 -12.18 8.95 -4.81
N GLN A 9 -11.67 8.53 -5.98
CA GLN A 9 -12.21 7.39 -6.69
C GLN A 9 -11.22 6.24 -6.93
N ASN A 10 -9.93 6.45 -6.67
CA ASN A 10 -8.93 5.40 -6.89
C ASN A 10 -9.19 4.17 -6.01
N LEU A 11 -9.30 3.00 -6.65
CA LEU A 11 -9.62 1.75 -5.97
C LEU A 11 -8.49 1.23 -5.10
N SER A 12 -7.22 1.42 -5.50
CA SER A 12 -6.06 1.00 -4.71
C SER A 12 -5.93 1.81 -3.42
N LEU A 13 -6.17 3.13 -3.50
CA LEU A 13 -6.20 3.99 -2.31
C LEU A 13 -7.36 3.62 -1.38
N ARG A 14 -8.53 3.35 -1.94
CA ARG A 14 -9.71 2.90 -1.19
C ARG A 14 -9.48 1.54 -0.52
N GLU A 15 -8.82 0.61 -1.20
CA GLU A 15 -8.40 -0.68 -0.62
C GLU A 15 -7.46 -0.46 0.56
N ALA A 16 -6.43 0.39 0.42
CA ALA A 16 -5.52 0.74 1.51
C ALA A 16 -6.28 1.35 2.70
N GLY A 17 -7.28 2.21 2.45
CA GLY A 17 -8.15 2.76 3.49
C GLY A 17 -8.95 1.69 4.24
N PHE A 18 -9.50 0.69 3.55
CA PHE A 18 -10.18 -0.44 4.20
C PHE A 18 -9.22 -1.32 5.01
N ARG A 19 -7.96 -1.47 4.59
CA ARG A 19 -6.92 -2.15 5.38
C ARG A 19 -6.62 -1.41 6.69
N VAL A 20 -6.61 -0.09 6.67
CA VAL A 20 -6.49 0.74 7.88
C VAL A 20 -7.67 0.50 8.82
N LEU A 21 -8.91 0.51 8.31
CA LEU A 21 -10.11 0.24 9.12
C LEU A 21 -10.09 -1.17 9.72
N ALA A 22 -9.69 -2.19 8.94
CA ALA A 22 -9.55 -3.57 9.41
C ALA A 22 -8.49 -3.68 10.53
N SER A 23 -7.35 -3.02 10.37
CA SER A 23 -6.28 -3.01 11.37
C SER A 23 -6.70 -2.28 12.66
N ARG A 24 -7.46 -1.18 12.54
CA ARG A 24 -8.07 -0.49 13.68
C ARG A 24 -9.04 -1.38 14.43
N ALA A 25 -9.85 -2.15 13.72
CA ALA A 25 -10.75 -3.12 14.35
C ALA A 25 -9.97 -4.23 15.09
N ALA A 26 -8.89 -4.76 14.49
CA ALA A 26 -8.01 -5.73 15.11
C ALA A 26 -7.33 -5.18 16.38
N TYR A 27 -6.86 -3.93 16.34
CA TYR A 27 -6.37 -3.23 17.52
C TYR A 27 -7.43 -3.15 18.62
N ASN A 28 -8.66 -2.74 18.30
CA ASN A 28 -9.76 -2.65 19.27
C ASN A 28 -10.15 -4.02 19.86
N ILE A 29 -10.12 -5.09 19.05
CA ILE A 29 -10.30 -6.47 19.53
C ILE A 29 -9.23 -6.82 20.55
N THR A 30 -7.98 -6.45 20.29
CA THR A 30 -6.87 -6.71 21.22
C THR A 30 -7.01 -5.91 22.51
N VAL A 31 -7.45 -4.64 22.43
CA VAL A 31 -7.76 -3.79 23.59
C VAL A 31 -8.89 -4.42 24.42
N GLY A 32 -9.95 -4.93 23.77
CA GLY A 32 -11.04 -5.64 24.44
C GLY A 32 -10.56 -6.85 25.25
N GLY A 33 -9.48 -7.49 24.83
CA GLY A 33 -8.83 -8.58 25.56
C GLY A 33 -8.18 -8.18 26.90
N PHE A 34 -8.11 -6.91 27.24
CA PHE A 34 -7.70 -6.45 28.57
C PHE A 34 -8.78 -6.63 29.64
N MET A 35 -10.04 -6.57 29.23
CA MET A 35 -11.23 -6.88 30.05
C MET A 35 -11.40 -8.39 30.20
N PRO A 36 -12.32 -8.89 31.02
CA PRO A 36 -12.59 -10.33 31.11
C PRO A 36 -12.77 -10.96 29.72
N GLN A 37 -11.90 -11.92 29.39
CA GLN A 37 -11.78 -12.45 28.01
C GLN A 37 -12.90 -13.41 27.63
N ALA A 38 -13.45 -14.12 28.61
CA ALA A 38 -14.58 -15.02 28.39
C ALA A 38 -15.74 -14.67 29.31
N GLN A 39 -16.88 -14.42 28.70
CA GLN A 39 -18.15 -14.18 29.38
C GLN A 39 -19.23 -14.91 28.58
N GLY A 40 -20.03 -15.69 29.23
CA GLY A 40 -21.07 -16.45 28.54
C GLY A 40 -22.28 -16.71 29.39
N ALA A 41 -23.44 -16.83 28.78
CA ALA A 41 -24.60 -17.46 29.36
C ALA A 41 -24.65 -18.90 28.91
N ILE A 42 -24.87 -19.80 29.84
CA ILE A 42 -25.00 -21.24 29.61
C ILE A 42 -26.40 -21.68 29.99
N ALA A 43 -27.01 -22.49 29.15
CA ALA A 43 -28.20 -23.28 29.48
C ALA A 43 -27.95 -24.71 29.01
N GLU A 44 -28.01 -25.66 29.94
CA GLU A 44 -27.70 -27.06 29.63
C GLU A 44 -28.72 -27.98 30.32
N TYR A 45 -29.08 -29.04 29.64
CA TYR A 45 -29.75 -30.19 30.17
C TYR A 45 -28.86 -31.39 29.94
N ALA A 46 -28.53 -32.11 31.03
CA ALA A 46 -27.78 -33.36 30.97
C ALA A 46 -28.52 -34.43 31.73
N ARG A 47 -28.57 -35.66 31.18
CA ARG A 47 -29.01 -36.85 31.90
C ARG A 47 -27.81 -37.73 32.16
N TRP A 48 -27.56 -38.00 33.42
CA TRP A 48 -26.42 -38.77 33.88
C TRP A 48 -26.86 -40.16 34.33
N GLN A 49 -26.13 -41.17 33.85
CA GLN A 49 -26.17 -42.50 34.36
C GLN A 49 -24.72 -42.92 34.66
N LEU A 50 -24.44 -43.18 35.92
CA LEU A 50 -23.12 -43.60 36.33
C LEU A 50 -22.93 -45.09 36.02
N SER A 51 -21.73 -45.47 35.58
CA SER A 51 -21.37 -46.85 35.29
C SER A 51 -21.08 -47.60 36.60
N ASN A 52 -21.76 -48.71 36.82
CA ASN A 52 -21.50 -49.59 37.95
C ASN A 52 -20.16 -50.33 37.82
N ASN A 53 -19.51 -50.33 36.69
CA ASN A 53 -18.20 -50.94 36.47
C ASN A 53 -17.02 -50.06 36.90
N VAL A 54 -17.26 -48.83 37.38
CA VAL A 54 -16.22 -47.94 37.94
C VAL A 54 -16.15 -48.23 39.43
N SER A 55 -15.00 -48.70 39.92
CA SER A 55 -14.82 -49.17 41.33
C SER A 55 -15.23 -48.12 42.37
N ALA A 56 -15.10 -46.84 42.08
CA ALA A 56 -15.53 -45.74 42.96
C ALA A 56 -17.07 -45.67 43.13
N PHE A 57 -17.84 -46.25 42.24
CA PHE A 57 -19.32 -46.20 42.23
C PHE A 57 -20.00 -47.58 42.46
N GLN A 58 -19.20 -48.64 42.51
CA GLN A 58 -19.75 -50.03 42.64
C GLN A 58 -20.67 -50.25 43.84
N ASN A 59 -20.49 -49.54 44.93
CA ASN A 59 -21.27 -49.60 46.13
C ASN A 59 -22.32 -48.50 46.31
N LEU A 60 -22.41 -47.60 45.29
CA LEU A 60 -23.32 -46.45 45.28
C LEU A 60 -24.45 -46.74 44.31
N SER A 61 -25.62 -47.15 44.81
CA SER A 61 -26.84 -47.30 43.97
C SER A 61 -27.39 -45.89 43.64
N ILE A 62 -26.75 -45.17 42.74
CA ILE A 62 -27.21 -43.88 42.30
C ILE A 62 -28.08 -44.06 41.06
N PRO A 63 -29.38 -43.78 41.12
CA PRO A 63 -30.25 -43.89 39.97
C PRO A 63 -29.88 -42.82 38.95
N PRO A 64 -30.22 -43.02 37.68
CA PRO A 64 -30.02 -41.96 36.66
C PRO A 64 -30.73 -40.69 37.10
N PHE A 65 -30.01 -39.57 37.04
CA PHE A 65 -30.55 -38.27 37.41
C PHE A 65 -30.41 -37.27 36.25
N SER A 66 -31.30 -36.30 36.21
CA SER A 66 -31.24 -35.19 35.29
C SER A 66 -30.60 -33.99 35.99
N LEU A 67 -29.89 -33.17 35.20
CA LEU A 67 -29.36 -31.93 35.68
C LEU A 67 -29.75 -30.81 34.70
N TRP A 68 -30.50 -29.85 35.19
CA TRP A 68 -30.78 -28.60 34.51
C TRP A 68 -29.92 -27.53 35.08
N GLN A 69 -29.25 -26.77 34.21
CA GLN A 69 -28.44 -25.63 34.65
C GLN A 69 -28.64 -24.46 33.72
N THR A 70 -28.63 -23.25 34.27
CA THR A 70 -28.50 -22.03 33.53
C THR A 70 -27.79 -20.99 34.38
N GLY A 71 -26.95 -20.15 33.73
CA GLY A 71 -26.19 -19.17 34.47
C GLY A 71 -25.18 -18.43 33.60
N PHE A 72 -24.35 -17.66 34.27
CA PHE A 72 -23.28 -16.88 33.65
C PHE A 72 -21.94 -17.41 34.11
N ASN A 73 -21.00 -17.53 33.14
CA ASN A 73 -19.60 -17.83 33.42
C ASN A 73 -18.72 -16.64 33.06
N LEU A 74 -17.65 -16.50 33.82
CA LEU A 74 -16.63 -15.46 33.61
C LEU A 74 -15.25 -16.13 33.70
N SER A 75 -14.34 -15.75 32.77
CA SER A 75 -12.92 -16.06 32.92
C SER A 75 -12.11 -14.80 32.55
N TRP A 76 -11.24 -14.40 33.45
CA TRP A 76 -10.43 -13.21 33.29
C TRP A 76 -8.95 -13.50 33.65
N GLU A 77 -8.08 -13.49 32.63
CA GLU A 77 -6.62 -13.52 32.83
C GLU A 77 -6.15 -12.12 33.24
N LEU A 78 -5.53 -12.01 34.40
CA LEU A 78 -4.97 -10.77 34.92
C LEU A 78 -3.62 -10.50 34.27
N ASP A 79 -3.41 -9.29 33.76
CA ASP A 79 -2.17 -8.90 33.06
C ASP A 79 -1.07 -8.46 34.03
N LEU A 80 -0.62 -9.37 34.92
CA LEU A 80 0.42 -9.05 35.91
C LEU A 80 1.79 -8.80 35.26
N TRP A 81 2.14 -9.61 34.25
CA TRP A 81 3.44 -9.59 33.58
C TRP A 81 3.45 -8.74 32.29
N GLY A 82 2.34 -8.07 31.99
CA GLY A 82 2.26 -7.18 30.83
C GLY A 82 2.03 -7.89 29.50
N LYS A 83 1.71 -9.17 29.47
CA LYS A 83 1.43 -9.94 28.24
C LYS A 83 0.37 -9.28 27.36
N ILE A 84 -0.76 -8.89 27.98
CA ILE A 84 -1.88 -8.28 27.24
C ILE A 84 -1.52 -6.84 26.83
N ARG A 85 -0.90 -6.08 27.72
CA ARG A 85 -0.40 -4.72 27.41
C ARG A 85 0.58 -4.73 26.24
N ARG A 86 1.53 -5.68 26.19
CA ARG A 86 2.46 -5.83 25.07
C ARG A 86 1.76 -6.25 23.78
N LYS A 87 0.72 -7.09 23.86
CA LYS A 87 -0.11 -7.40 22.68
C LYS A 87 -0.82 -6.15 22.11
N ILE A 88 -1.36 -5.32 23.00
CA ILE A 88 -2.02 -4.06 22.63
C ILE A 88 -1.01 -3.11 21.99
N GLU A 89 0.20 -2.99 22.57
CA GLU A 89 1.29 -2.18 22.02
C GLU A 89 1.70 -2.65 20.60
N SER A 90 1.85 -3.96 20.41
CA SER A 90 2.11 -4.54 19.10
C SER A 90 1.01 -4.21 18.09
N ALA A 91 -0.26 -4.45 18.45
CA ALA A 91 -1.40 -4.18 17.58
C ALA A 91 -1.56 -2.68 17.27
N ALA A 92 -1.22 -1.79 18.23
CA ALA A 92 -1.21 -0.35 18.01
C ALA A 92 -0.13 0.06 16.99
N ALA A 93 1.07 -0.51 17.09
CA ALA A 93 2.15 -0.25 16.16
C ALA A 93 1.85 -0.81 14.75
N GLU A 94 1.22 -1.99 14.65
CA GLU A 94 0.74 -2.55 13.37
C GLU A 94 -0.34 -1.65 12.74
N TYR A 95 -1.28 -1.14 13.54
CA TYR A 95 -2.28 -0.19 13.05
C TYR A 95 -1.61 1.08 12.51
N GLN A 96 -0.62 1.64 13.23
CA GLN A 96 0.14 2.81 12.76
C GLN A 96 0.89 2.49 11.46
N ALA A 97 1.50 1.30 11.34
CA ALA A 97 2.15 0.87 10.11
C ALA A 97 1.20 0.85 8.89
N ARG A 98 -0.07 0.46 9.09
CA ARG A 98 -1.09 0.51 8.03
C ARG A 98 -1.51 1.92 7.65
N VAL A 99 -1.49 2.88 8.59
CA VAL A 99 -1.72 4.30 8.28
C VAL A 99 -0.59 4.83 7.39
N GLU A 100 0.66 4.53 7.73
CA GLU A 100 1.83 4.93 6.92
C GLU A 100 1.81 4.26 5.52
N GLU A 101 1.35 3.00 5.42
CA GLU A 101 1.13 2.31 4.13
C GLU A 101 0.12 3.07 3.26
N TYR A 102 -0.98 3.52 3.85
CA TYR A 102 -1.98 4.35 3.15
C TYR A 102 -1.37 5.65 2.63
N ASP A 103 -0.59 6.35 3.46
CA ASP A 103 0.10 7.57 3.04
C ASP A 103 1.11 7.30 1.92
N GLY A 104 1.79 6.15 1.95
CA GLY A 104 2.68 5.69 0.88
C GLY A 104 1.94 5.48 -0.45
N VAL A 105 0.80 4.81 -0.42
CA VAL A 105 -0.06 4.60 -1.59
C VAL A 105 -0.55 5.94 -2.14
N LEU A 106 -0.92 6.89 -1.28
CA LEU A 106 -1.36 8.22 -1.68
C LEU A 106 -0.25 9.00 -2.38
N VAL A 107 0.98 9.00 -1.84
CA VAL A 107 2.13 9.68 -2.46
C VAL A 107 2.41 9.08 -3.85
N THR A 108 2.41 7.76 -3.97
CA THR A 108 2.61 7.06 -5.25
C THR A 108 1.49 7.42 -6.25
N LEU A 109 0.23 7.40 -5.81
CA LEU A 109 -0.90 7.76 -6.67
C LEU A 109 -0.76 9.18 -7.25
N ILE A 110 -0.37 10.15 -6.42
CA ILE A 110 -0.18 11.55 -6.86
C ILE A 110 0.94 11.63 -7.91
N ALA A 111 2.05 10.92 -7.66
CA ALA A 111 3.18 10.88 -8.59
C ALA A 111 2.79 10.22 -9.92
N ASP A 112 2.10 9.07 -9.88
CA ASP A 112 1.66 8.34 -11.08
C ASP A 112 0.68 9.14 -11.93
N VAL A 113 -0.27 9.87 -11.28
CA VAL A 113 -1.20 10.75 -12.01
C VAL A 113 -0.44 11.89 -12.71
N ALA A 114 0.54 12.48 -12.04
CA ALA A 114 1.36 13.54 -12.62
C ALA A 114 2.20 13.02 -13.80
N ASP A 115 2.85 11.86 -13.63
CA ASP A 115 3.66 11.21 -14.66
C ASP A 115 2.84 10.88 -15.90
N ARG A 116 1.72 10.18 -15.76
CA ARG A 116 0.85 9.83 -16.92
C ARG A 116 0.29 11.06 -17.59
N TYR A 117 -0.02 12.12 -16.84
CA TYR A 117 -0.47 13.37 -17.44
C TYR A 117 0.63 14.03 -18.27
N VAL A 118 1.88 14.07 -17.79
CA VAL A 118 3.02 14.60 -18.54
C VAL A 118 3.29 13.75 -19.78
N ASP A 119 3.28 12.40 -19.67
CA ASP A 119 3.44 11.49 -20.81
C ASP A 119 2.41 11.79 -21.91
N TYR A 120 1.15 11.97 -21.53
CA TYR A 120 0.08 12.34 -22.47
C TYR A 120 0.39 13.67 -23.18
N ARG A 121 0.78 14.70 -22.41
CA ARG A 121 1.10 16.01 -22.99
C ARG A 121 2.29 15.95 -23.94
N VAL A 122 3.35 15.24 -23.56
CA VAL A 122 4.53 15.03 -24.41
C VAL A 122 4.12 14.34 -25.71
N ALA A 123 3.35 13.28 -25.64
CA ALA A 123 2.90 12.56 -26.85
C ALA A 123 2.04 13.45 -27.77
N CYS A 124 1.12 14.25 -27.23
CA CYS A 124 0.32 15.22 -27.99
C CYS A 124 1.20 16.29 -28.68
N HIS A 125 2.19 16.83 -27.99
CA HIS A 125 3.13 17.79 -28.56
C HIS A 125 3.96 17.16 -29.69
N GLN A 126 4.43 15.91 -29.52
CA GLN A 126 5.15 15.18 -30.57
C GLN A 126 4.30 14.98 -31.82
N VAL A 127 3.02 14.63 -31.68
CA VAL A 127 2.09 14.53 -32.82
C VAL A 127 1.96 15.87 -33.53
N ALA A 128 1.76 16.96 -32.80
CA ALA A 128 1.61 18.29 -33.39
C ALA A 128 2.89 18.77 -34.12
N ASP A 129 4.07 18.49 -33.56
CA ASP A 129 5.36 18.83 -34.19
C ASP A 129 5.59 17.99 -35.43
N LEU A 130 5.30 16.69 -35.41
CA LEU A 130 5.40 15.83 -36.59
C LEU A 130 4.45 16.27 -37.70
N GLN A 131 3.23 16.67 -37.39
CA GLN A 131 2.27 17.18 -38.36
C GLN A 131 2.79 18.50 -39.04
N ARG A 132 3.43 19.37 -38.26
CA ARG A 132 4.10 20.59 -38.84
C ARG A 132 5.27 20.20 -39.74
N LEU A 133 6.10 19.24 -39.29
CA LEU A 133 7.22 18.75 -40.08
C LEU A 133 6.76 18.08 -41.38
N LEU A 134 5.68 17.28 -41.34
CA LEU A 134 5.10 16.65 -42.54
C LEU A 134 4.68 17.68 -43.58
N LYS A 135 4.08 18.79 -43.17
CA LYS A 135 3.74 19.87 -44.12
C LYS A 135 4.97 20.36 -44.84
N ILE A 136 6.04 20.67 -44.12
CA ILE A 136 7.31 21.15 -44.71
C ILE A 136 7.92 20.09 -45.64
N GLN A 137 7.90 18.81 -45.24
CA GLN A 137 8.45 17.70 -46.03
C GLN A 137 7.63 17.41 -47.28
N ARG A 138 6.31 17.59 -47.27
CA ARG A 138 5.44 17.48 -48.46
C ARG A 138 5.77 18.61 -49.46
N ASP A 139 5.91 19.83 -48.99
CA ASP A 139 6.29 20.95 -49.84
C ASP A 139 7.69 20.71 -50.44
N SER A 140 8.64 20.21 -49.64
CA SER A 140 10.00 19.87 -50.08
C SER A 140 10.01 18.75 -51.13
N LEU A 141 9.17 17.68 -50.93
CA LEU A 141 9.00 16.62 -51.92
C LEU A 141 8.44 17.15 -53.26
N GLN A 142 7.45 18.05 -53.20
CA GLN A 142 6.90 18.67 -54.40
C GLN A 142 7.96 19.45 -55.18
N VAL A 143 8.76 20.26 -54.52
CA VAL A 143 9.88 20.98 -55.16
C VAL A 143 10.89 20.01 -55.77
N ALA A 144 11.20 18.88 -55.15
CA ALA A 144 12.09 17.85 -55.69
C ALA A 144 11.51 17.22 -56.96
N ILE A 145 10.20 16.96 -57.01
CA ILE A 145 9.47 16.41 -58.19
C ILE A 145 9.51 17.42 -59.31
N ASP A 146 9.15 18.70 -59.06
CA ASP A 146 9.12 19.75 -60.10
C ASP A 146 10.50 19.96 -60.70
N ARG A 147 11.58 19.94 -59.92
CA ARG A 147 12.96 20.04 -60.43
C ARG A 147 13.39 18.80 -61.22
N PHE A 148 12.96 17.61 -60.83
CA PHE A 148 13.23 16.36 -61.59
C PHE A 148 12.54 16.38 -62.94
N GLU A 149 11.28 16.78 -62.99
CA GLU A 149 10.53 16.94 -64.25
C GLU A 149 11.15 18.03 -65.15
N GLY A 150 11.70 19.08 -64.55
CA GLY A 150 12.47 20.10 -65.25
C GLY A 150 13.89 19.70 -65.66
N GLY A 151 14.35 18.48 -65.37
CA GLY A 151 15.67 17.96 -65.69
C GLY A 151 16.82 18.55 -64.90
N ILE A 152 16.53 19.23 -63.76
CA ILE A 152 17.52 19.97 -62.95
C ILE A 152 18.13 19.07 -61.86
N THR A 153 17.40 18.01 -61.42
CA THR A 153 17.83 17.12 -60.33
C THR A 153 17.62 15.62 -60.72
N SER A 154 18.12 14.73 -59.87
CA SER A 154 18.07 13.29 -60.10
C SER A 154 16.86 12.63 -59.44
N GLU A 155 16.45 11.44 -59.92
CA GLU A 155 15.45 10.58 -59.25
C GLU A 155 15.87 10.23 -57.81
N LEU A 156 17.18 10.25 -57.50
CA LEU A 156 17.70 10.02 -56.18
C LEU A 156 17.19 11.07 -55.17
N ASP A 157 17.12 12.33 -55.55
CA ASP A 157 16.68 13.45 -54.70
C ASP A 157 15.19 13.30 -54.38
N VAL A 158 14.36 12.95 -55.36
CA VAL A 158 12.94 12.65 -55.17
C VAL A 158 12.73 11.46 -54.24
N SER A 159 13.51 10.40 -54.47
CA SER A 159 13.44 9.18 -53.60
C SER A 159 13.87 9.49 -52.14
N GLN A 160 14.88 10.32 -51.96
CA GLN A 160 15.34 10.75 -50.62
C GLN A 160 14.30 11.62 -49.92
N ALA A 161 13.67 12.57 -50.63
CA ALA A 161 12.58 13.38 -50.07
C ALA A 161 11.38 12.52 -49.67
N ARG A 162 11.00 11.57 -50.53
CA ARG A 162 9.92 10.62 -50.22
C ARG A 162 10.23 9.73 -49.05
N LEU A 163 11.47 9.22 -48.95
CA LEU A 163 11.92 8.44 -47.80
C LEU A 163 11.77 9.21 -46.46
N ASN A 164 12.19 10.48 -46.45
CA ASN A 164 12.09 11.31 -45.26
C ASN A 164 10.64 11.56 -44.85
N LEU A 165 9.76 11.85 -45.82
CA LEU A 165 8.33 12.04 -45.61
C LEU A 165 7.70 10.75 -44.98
N THR A 166 7.92 9.61 -45.61
CA THR A 166 7.32 8.35 -45.16
C THR A 166 7.83 7.91 -43.80
N LYS A 167 9.12 8.15 -43.49
CA LYS A 167 9.68 7.92 -42.16
C LYS A 167 8.98 8.77 -41.09
N THR A 168 8.70 10.03 -41.40
CA THR A 168 8.02 10.93 -40.46
C THR A 168 6.54 10.54 -40.29
N GLU A 169 5.86 10.16 -41.41
CA GLU A 169 4.49 9.67 -41.37
C GLU A 169 4.36 8.42 -40.46
N ALA A 170 5.34 7.54 -40.48
CA ALA A 170 5.34 6.32 -39.64
C ALA A 170 5.47 6.61 -38.12
N LEU A 171 5.97 7.79 -37.73
CA LEU A 171 6.08 8.15 -36.31
C LEU A 171 4.77 8.65 -35.69
N ILE A 172 3.84 9.18 -36.50
CA ILE A 172 2.57 9.71 -35.98
C ILE A 172 1.75 8.62 -35.26
N PRO A 173 1.44 7.46 -35.87
CA PRO A 173 0.68 6.41 -35.19
C PRO A 173 1.37 5.91 -33.93
N TYR A 174 2.70 5.97 -33.87
CA TYR A 174 3.44 5.62 -32.67
C TYR A 174 3.10 6.57 -31.51
N TYR A 175 3.18 7.89 -31.69
CA TYR A 175 2.89 8.84 -30.63
C TYR A 175 1.39 8.96 -30.32
N GLU A 176 0.49 8.76 -31.31
CA GLU A 176 -0.95 8.63 -31.07
C GLU A 176 -1.26 7.44 -30.14
N ARG A 177 -0.57 6.32 -30.37
CA ARG A 177 -0.66 5.15 -29.48
C ARG A 177 -0.16 5.50 -28.07
N GLU A 178 1.00 6.16 -27.93
CA GLU A 178 1.53 6.56 -26.61
C GLU A 178 0.56 7.48 -25.86
N ALA A 179 -0.02 8.47 -26.56
CA ALA A 179 -1.06 9.32 -25.99
C ALA A 179 -2.26 8.50 -25.48
N ARG A 180 -2.71 7.52 -26.26
CA ARG A 180 -3.81 6.64 -25.88
C ARG A 180 -3.47 5.75 -24.69
N LEU A 181 -2.27 5.20 -24.64
CA LEU A 181 -1.80 4.39 -23.51
C LEU A 181 -1.72 5.22 -22.22
N ALA A 182 -1.23 6.46 -22.32
CA ALA A 182 -1.19 7.39 -21.19
C ALA A 182 -2.60 7.73 -20.66
N THR A 183 -3.57 8.00 -21.57
CA THR A 183 -4.97 8.23 -21.16
C THR A 183 -5.63 7.00 -20.54
N ASN A 184 -5.38 5.80 -21.06
CA ASN A 184 -5.89 4.56 -20.47
C ASN A 184 -5.33 4.33 -19.06
N ALA A 185 -4.02 4.62 -18.86
CA ALA A 185 -3.40 4.56 -17.54
C ALA A 185 -4.00 5.61 -16.57
N LEU A 186 -4.26 6.83 -17.06
CA LEU A 186 -4.97 7.85 -16.28
C LEU A 186 -6.38 7.39 -15.89
N CYS A 187 -7.16 6.81 -16.80
CA CYS A 187 -8.48 6.27 -16.50
C CYS A 187 -8.43 5.26 -15.35
N MET A 188 -7.45 4.35 -15.37
CA MET A 188 -7.25 3.38 -14.29
C MET A 188 -6.95 4.06 -12.95
N LEU A 189 -6.08 5.08 -12.93
CA LEU A 189 -5.75 5.84 -11.74
C LEU A 189 -6.95 6.67 -11.22
N LEU A 190 -7.82 7.12 -12.11
CA LEU A 190 -9.05 7.83 -11.80
C LEU A 190 -10.20 6.89 -11.38
N GLY A 191 -10.01 5.57 -11.46
CA GLY A 191 -11.04 4.58 -11.12
C GLY A 191 -12.20 4.51 -12.12
N ILE A 192 -11.97 4.90 -13.38
CA ILE A 192 -12.96 4.90 -14.45
C ILE A 192 -12.57 3.91 -15.57
N PRO A 193 -13.53 3.38 -16.35
CA PRO A 193 -13.24 2.59 -17.54
C PRO A 193 -12.41 3.37 -18.56
N PRO A 194 -11.61 2.70 -19.42
CA PRO A 194 -10.87 3.36 -20.49
C PRO A 194 -11.81 4.16 -21.43
N GLU A 195 -11.64 5.48 -21.43
CA GLU A 195 -12.37 6.42 -22.27
C GLU A 195 -11.41 7.40 -22.94
N ASP A 196 -11.90 8.21 -23.86
CA ASP A 196 -11.10 9.31 -24.42
C ASP A 196 -11.17 10.52 -23.52
N LEU A 197 -10.04 10.86 -22.90
CA LEU A 197 -9.92 12.00 -22.01
C LEU A 197 -9.56 13.32 -22.74
N ALA A 198 -9.38 13.30 -24.07
CA ALA A 198 -8.91 14.49 -24.81
C ALA A 198 -9.84 15.69 -24.59
N LEU A 199 -11.16 15.49 -24.62
CA LEU A 199 -12.13 16.57 -24.36
C LEU A 199 -12.08 17.11 -22.91
N ARG A 200 -11.81 16.25 -21.94
CA ARG A 200 -11.73 16.64 -20.51
C ARG A 200 -10.41 17.33 -20.18
N LEU A 201 -9.33 16.89 -20.83
CA LEU A 201 -7.99 17.45 -20.60
C LEU A 201 -7.75 18.75 -21.38
N GLY A 202 -8.46 18.93 -22.51
CA GLY A 202 -8.31 20.08 -23.38
C GLY A 202 -6.88 20.27 -23.93
N GLU A 203 -6.63 21.38 -24.61
CA GLU A 203 -5.30 21.78 -25.03
C GLU A 203 -4.57 22.51 -23.90
N ALA A 204 -3.34 22.10 -23.61
CA ALA A 204 -2.45 22.74 -22.67
C ALA A 204 -1.00 22.32 -22.92
N ASP A 205 -0.09 23.21 -22.57
CA ASP A 205 1.35 22.94 -22.63
C ASP A 205 1.81 21.93 -21.60
N ILE A 206 3.01 21.40 -21.79
CA ILE A 206 3.69 20.53 -20.82
C ILE A 206 3.93 21.34 -19.54
N PRO A 207 3.52 20.83 -18.35
CA PRO A 207 3.74 21.52 -17.09
C PRO A 207 5.22 21.82 -16.84
N THR A 208 5.52 23.02 -16.41
CA THR A 208 6.89 23.43 -16.04
C THR A 208 7.12 23.27 -14.54
N VAL A 209 8.27 22.72 -14.17
CA VAL A 209 8.67 22.58 -12.77
C VAL A 209 9.29 23.89 -12.26
N PRO A 210 8.92 24.42 -11.06
CA PRO A 210 9.51 25.60 -10.48
C PRO A 210 11.05 25.51 -10.36
N ALA A 211 11.73 26.63 -10.57
CA ALA A 211 13.18 26.67 -10.57
C ALA A 211 13.84 26.39 -9.20
N SER A 212 13.11 26.60 -8.11
CA SER A 212 13.58 26.43 -6.73
C SER A 212 13.39 24.99 -6.26
N LEU A 213 14.29 24.08 -6.61
CA LEU A 213 14.46 22.82 -5.90
C LEU A 213 15.31 23.06 -4.66
N VAL A 214 14.79 22.67 -3.50
CA VAL A 214 15.59 22.65 -2.28
C VAL A 214 16.68 21.59 -2.44
N ILE A 215 17.90 22.03 -2.67
CA ILE A 215 19.06 21.15 -2.81
C ILE A 215 19.53 20.77 -1.40
N GLY A 216 19.37 19.53 -1.06
CA GLY A 216 19.82 18.93 0.18
C GLY A 216 18.81 17.94 0.71
N ILE A 217 19.29 16.80 1.22
CA ILE A 217 18.44 15.82 1.91
C ILE A 217 18.79 15.91 3.40
N PRO A 218 18.15 16.77 4.20
CA PRO A 218 18.25 16.66 5.64
C PRO A 218 17.73 15.27 6.04
N ALA A 219 18.42 14.62 6.98
CA ALA A 219 18.00 13.31 7.51
C ALA A 219 16.53 13.33 7.98
N GLU A 220 16.00 14.49 8.35
CA GLU A 220 14.61 14.72 8.70
C GLU A 220 13.64 14.47 7.54
N LEU A 221 14.00 14.75 6.28
CA LEU A 221 13.14 14.48 5.12
C LEU A 221 13.00 12.99 4.86
N ILE A 222 14.07 12.21 5.06
CA ILE A 222 14.04 10.75 4.94
C ILE A 222 13.10 10.17 6.01
N ARG A 223 13.15 10.69 7.24
CA ARG A 223 12.25 10.26 8.32
C ARG A 223 10.77 10.56 8.08
N ARG A 224 10.43 11.52 7.22
CA ARG A 224 9.04 11.85 6.86
C ARG A 224 8.45 10.91 5.83
N ARG A 225 9.27 10.10 5.15
CA ARG A 225 8.79 9.15 4.13
C ARG A 225 7.88 8.09 4.77
N PRO A 226 6.71 7.84 4.19
CA PRO A 226 5.77 6.86 4.71
C PRO A 226 6.34 5.43 4.78
N ASP A 227 7.15 5.01 3.79
CA ASP A 227 7.78 3.69 3.74
C ASP A 227 8.80 3.48 4.88
N VAL A 228 9.56 4.52 5.24
CA VAL A 228 10.51 4.49 6.36
C VAL A 228 9.75 4.43 7.69
N ARG A 229 8.69 5.22 7.84
CA ARG A 229 7.84 5.23 9.03
C ARG A 229 7.08 3.91 9.21
N GLN A 230 6.58 3.33 8.12
CA GLN A 230 5.95 2.01 8.12
C GLN A 230 6.91 0.95 8.65
N ALA A 231 8.12 0.89 8.11
CA ALA A 231 9.14 -0.07 8.54
C ALA A 231 9.52 0.12 10.02
N GLU A 232 9.64 1.38 10.50
CA GLU A 232 9.87 1.69 11.91
C GLU A 232 8.75 1.16 12.81
N ARG A 233 7.48 1.36 12.43
CA ARG A 233 6.33 0.86 13.19
C ARG A 233 6.28 -0.67 13.24
N LEU A 234 6.65 -1.37 12.16
CA LEU A 234 6.73 -2.83 12.15
C LEU A 234 7.83 -3.37 13.08
N VAL A 235 8.98 -2.71 13.17
CA VAL A 235 10.02 -3.03 14.15
C VAL A 235 9.49 -2.83 15.58
N ALA A 236 8.78 -1.75 15.84
CA ALA A 236 8.17 -1.49 17.15
C ALA A 236 7.13 -2.56 17.53
N ALA A 237 6.28 -2.97 16.56
CA ALA A 237 5.31 -4.04 16.76
C ALA A 237 5.99 -5.36 17.16
N GLN A 238 7.06 -5.73 16.44
CA GLN A 238 7.81 -6.96 16.72
C GLN A 238 8.57 -6.90 18.06
N CYS A 239 9.09 -5.73 18.42
CA CYS A 239 9.69 -5.53 19.76
C CYS A 239 8.69 -5.84 20.88
N ALA A 240 7.45 -5.37 20.76
CA ALA A 240 6.40 -5.69 21.71
C ALA A 240 6.07 -7.20 21.76
N GLN A 241 6.17 -7.92 20.63
CA GLN A 241 5.95 -9.38 20.59
C GLN A 241 7.01 -10.17 21.36
N ILE A 242 8.24 -9.66 21.48
CA ILE A 242 9.26 -10.25 22.37
C ILE A 242 8.74 -10.24 23.81
N GLY A 243 8.25 -9.10 24.29
CA GLY A 243 7.69 -8.99 25.63
C GLY A 243 6.45 -9.90 25.87
N VAL A 244 5.63 -10.13 24.82
CA VAL A 244 4.55 -11.12 24.88
C VAL A 244 5.10 -12.53 25.09
N ALA A 245 6.18 -12.90 24.38
CA ALA A 245 6.81 -14.22 24.52
C ALA A 245 7.51 -14.39 25.86
N GLU A 246 8.19 -13.36 26.36
CA GLU A 246 8.82 -13.37 27.70
C GLU A 246 7.80 -13.52 28.82
N ALA A 247 6.67 -12.83 28.75
CA ALA A 247 5.60 -12.94 29.73
C ALA A 247 5.06 -14.39 29.86
N GLN A 248 5.19 -15.24 28.85
CA GLN A 248 4.78 -16.63 28.89
C GLN A 248 5.69 -17.54 29.74
N LEU A 249 6.88 -17.06 30.16
CA LEU A 249 7.74 -17.80 31.10
C LEU A 249 7.20 -17.80 32.53
N TYR A 250 6.37 -16.84 32.84
CA TYR A 250 5.84 -16.62 34.19
C TYR A 250 4.46 -17.29 34.35
N PRO A 251 4.04 -17.57 35.61
CA PRO A 251 2.71 -18.12 35.85
C PRO A 251 1.62 -17.14 35.43
N SER A 252 0.59 -17.60 34.73
CA SER A 252 -0.62 -16.83 34.46
C SER A 252 -1.57 -16.87 35.66
N PHE A 253 -2.23 -15.76 35.93
CA PHE A 253 -3.21 -15.60 36.99
C PHE A 253 -4.56 -15.30 36.33
N SER A 254 -5.56 -16.13 36.64
CA SER A 254 -6.92 -15.91 36.15
C SER A 254 -7.94 -15.99 37.29
N ILE A 255 -9.04 -15.27 37.12
CA ILE A 255 -10.21 -15.36 37.98
C ILE A 255 -11.30 -16.03 37.16
N ASN A 256 -11.76 -17.21 37.62
CA ASN A 256 -12.91 -17.89 37.03
C ASN A 256 -14.11 -17.71 37.95
N GLY A 257 -15.26 -17.44 37.39
CA GLY A 257 -16.50 -17.27 38.14
C GLY A 257 -17.66 -17.90 37.41
N TYR A 258 -18.59 -18.36 38.20
CA TYR A 258 -19.88 -18.85 37.74
C TYR A 258 -20.96 -18.35 38.70
N LEU A 259 -22.09 -17.95 38.18
CA LEU A 259 -23.29 -17.64 38.95
C LEU A 259 -24.52 -18.11 38.15
N GLY A 260 -25.28 -19.00 38.73
CA GLY A 260 -26.44 -19.59 38.05
C GLY A 260 -27.30 -20.44 38.95
N VAL A 261 -28.14 -21.24 38.37
CA VAL A 261 -29.06 -22.14 39.06
C VAL A 261 -28.89 -23.57 38.57
N TYR A 262 -28.96 -24.55 39.50
CA TYR A 262 -28.91 -25.98 39.25
C TYR A 262 -30.11 -26.67 39.87
N ALA A 263 -30.76 -27.57 39.12
CA ALA A 263 -31.81 -28.42 39.67
C ALA A 263 -31.90 -29.74 38.94
N ASN A 264 -32.40 -30.78 39.63
CA ASN A 264 -32.69 -32.08 39.02
C ASN A 264 -33.99 -32.04 38.19
N GLU A 265 -34.90 -31.16 38.55
CA GLU A 265 -36.19 -30.96 37.88
C GLU A 265 -36.31 -29.53 37.38
N ILE A 266 -36.87 -29.36 36.19
CA ILE A 266 -37.02 -28.03 35.58
C ILE A 266 -37.92 -27.11 36.42
N GLY A 267 -38.91 -27.66 37.12
CA GLY A 267 -39.81 -26.90 37.97
C GLY A 267 -39.14 -26.26 39.18
N GLN A 268 -38.03 -26.82 39.65
CA GLN A 268 -37.24 -26.33 40.79
C GLN A 268 -36.11 -25.39 40.38
N LEU A 269 -35.84 -25.23 39.07
CA LEU A 269 -34.67 -24.53 38.57
C LEU A 269 -34.54 -23.09 39.08
N PHE A 270 -35.67 -22.41 39.28
CA PHE A 270 -35.69 -21.02 39.71
C PHE A 270 -36.07 -20.82 41.18
N GLU A 271 -36.03 -21.89 41.98
CA GLU A 271 -36.18 -21.79 43.44
C GLU A 271 -34.91 -21.22 44.09
N SER A 272 -35.06 -20.60 45.27
CA SER A 272 -33.92 -19.99 46.00
C SER A 272 -32.81 -21.00 46.30
N ASP A 273 -33.15 -22.23 46.56
CA ASP A 273 -32.24 -23.32 46.93
C ASP A 273 -31.45 -23.88 45.73
N SER A 274 -31.85 -23.53 44.53
CA SER A 274 -31.14 -23.86 43.28
C SER A 274 -30.00 -22.93 42.92
N LEU A 275 -29.84 -21.81 43.65
CA LEU A 275 -28.76 -20.84 43.40
C LEU A 275 -27.39 -21.47 43.69
N TYR A 276 -26.50 -21.38 42.73
CA TYR A 276 -25.11 -21.82 42.81
C TYR A 276 -24.17 -20.80 42.23
N GLY A 277 -23.07 -20.56 42.92
CA GLY A 277 -22.05 -19.63 42.44
C GLY A 277 -20.70 -19.88 43.09
N PHE A 278 -19.66 -19.59 42.33
CA PHE A 278 -18.30 -19.56 42.84
C PHE A 278 -17.48 -18.49 42.16
N VAL A 279 -16.41 -18.03 42.84
CA VAL A 279 -15.32 -17.27 42.31
C VAL A 279 -14.03 -17.94 42.71
N ALA A 280 -13.21 -18.33 41.75
CA ALA A 280 -11.99 -19.08 41.98
C ALA A 280 -10.78 -18.38 41.29
N PRO A 281 -9.80 -17.89 42.04
CA PRO A 281 -8.50 -17.53 41.49
C PRO A 281 -7.75 -18.81 41.06
N VAL A 282 -7.16 -18.80 39.88
CA VAL A 282 -6.41 -19.92 39.30
C VAL A 282 -5.04 -19.44 38.88
N VAL A 283 -4.01 -20.23 39.21
CA VAL A 283 -2.64 -20.01 38.78
C VAL A 283 -2.24 -21.17 37.87
N ASP A 284 -1.84 -20.84 36.64
CA ASP A 284 -1.30 -21.83 35.68
C ASP A 284 0.16 -21.47 35.35
N TRP A 285 1.07 -22.42 35.58
CA TRP A 285 2.49 -22.25 35.29
C TRP A 285 3.03 -23.46 34.52
N LYS A 286 3.46 -23.19 33.28
CA LYS A 286 4.04 -24.20 32.39
C LYS A 286 5.49 -24.49 32.72
N ILE A 287 5.76 -25.18 33.85
CA ILE A 287 7.09 -25.45 34.38
C ILE A 287 7.88 -26.34 33.42
N LEU A 288 7.27 -27.45 32.96
CA LEU A 288 7.89 -28.39 32.02
C LEU A 288 7.47 -28.08 30.59
N ASN A 289 8.31 -27.33 29.87
CA ASN A 289 8.03 -26.91 28.49
C ASN A 289 9.11 -27.33 27.48
N TYR A 290 10.11 -28.09 27.92
CA TYR A 290 11.19 -28.66 27.09
C TYR A 290 11.89 -27.63 26.17
N GLY A 291 12.08 -26.43 26.66
CA GLY A 291 12.73 -25.32 25.95
C GLY A 291 11.83 -24.61 24.91
N ARG A 292 10.57 -25.00 24.76
CA ARG A 292 9.65 -24.42 23.75
C ARG A 292 9.45 -22.91 23.97
N LEU A 293 9.27 -22.47 25.21
CA LEU A 293 9.06 -21.05 25.53
C LEU A 293 10.33 -20.22 25.27
N LEU A 294 11.50 -20.71 25.65
CA LEU A 294 12.79 -20.05 25.36
C LEU A 294 13.06 -19.96 23.87
N ASN A 295 12.77 -21.01 23.11
CA ASN A 295 12.94 -20.97 21.66
C ASN A 295 11.89 -20.06 20.98
N ASN A 296 10.69 -19.90 21.55
CA ASN A 296 9.74 -18.89 21.09
C ASN A 296 10.30 -17.46 21.25
N ILE A 297 10.91 -17.15 22.40
CA ILE A 297 11.58 -15.84 22.60
C ILE A 297 12.68 -15.65 21.54
N ARG A 298 13.58 -16.62 21.39
CA ARG A 298 14.64 -16.57 20.36
C ARG A 298 14.10 -16.39 18.95
N GLN A 299 12.94 -16.97 18.66
CA GLN A 299 12.27 -16.79 17.38
C GLN A 299 11.78 -15.34 17.21
N GLN A 300 11.20 -14.73 18.25
CA GLN A 300 10.75 -13.32 18.17
C GLN A 300 11.95 -12.37 18.08
N ASP A 301 13.05 -12.65 18.79
CA ASP A 301 14.31 -11.91 18.68
C ASP A 301 14.88 -11.96 17.26
N ALA A 302 14.93 -13.14 16.65
CA ALA A 302 15.40 -13.29 15.28
C ALA A 302 14.52 -12.53 14.27
N LYS A 303 13.20 -12.52 14.45
CA LYS A 303 12.27 -11.72 13.65
C LYS A 303 12.50 -10.21 13.83
N PHE A 304 12.76 -9.78 15.06
CA PHE A 304 13.09 -8.38 15.35
C PHE A 304 14.38 -7.95 14.64
N LEU A 305 15.42 -8.77 14.68
CA LEU A 305 16.68 -8.50 13.97
C LEU A 305 16.48 -8.46 12.45
N ALA A 306 15.64 -9.35 11.90
CA ALA A 306 15.31 -9.35 10.46
C ALA A 306 14.58 -8.06 10.06
N LEU A 307 13.55 -7.64 10.81
CA LEU A 307 12.83 -6.39 10.54
C LEU A 307 13.71 -5.15 10.76
N SER A 308 14.64 -5.20 11.72
CA SER A 308 15.61 -4.12 11.93
C SER A 308 16.56 -3.96 10.73
N ALA A 309 17.00 -5.08 10.14
CA ALA A 309 17.80 -5.06 8.92
C ALA A 309 16.99 -4.54 7.71
N GLU A 310 15.72 -4.92 7.61
CA GLU A 310 14.79 -4.43 6.57
C GLU A 310 14.55 -2.92 6.71
N TYR A 311 14.37 -2.43 7.93
CA TYR A 311 14.28 -0.99 8.20
C TYR A 311 15.53 -0.25 7.74
N GLN A 312 16.73 -0.74 8.09
CA GLN A 312 18.00 -0.15 7.61
C GLN A 312 18.09 -0.14 6.09
N GLN A 313 17.71 -1.24 5.43
CA GLN A 313 17.68 -1.34 3.98
C GLN A 313 16.70 -0.34 3.35
N THR A 314 15.55 -0.13 3.98
CA THR A 314 14.55 0.86 3.54
C THR A 314 15.08 2.28 3.65
N VAL A 315 15.77 2.62 4.74
CA VAL A 315 16.43 3.93 4.91
C VAL A 315 17.50 4.16 3.83
N LEU A 316 18.33 3.15 3.55
CA LEU A 316 19.36 3.25 2.50
C LEU A 316 18.74 3.41 1.12
N ARG A 317 17.65 2.67 0.82
CA ARG A 317 16.89 2.80 -0.43
C ARG A 317 16.29 4.19 -0.57
N ALA A 318 15.67 4.70 0.49
CA ALA A 318 15.09 6.04 0.52
C ALA A 318 16.14 7.14 0.25
N GLY A 319 17.34 7.01 0.85
CA GLY A 319 18.47 7.91 0.60
C GLY A 319 18.94 7.87 -0.86
N ARG A 320 19.12 6.67 -1.41
CA ARG A 320 19.50 6.50 -2.81
C ARG A 320 18.47 7.09 -3.77
N GLU A 321 17.19 6.79 -3.59
CA GLU A 321 16.12 7.32 -4.45
C GLU A 321 16.05 8.84 -4.44
N ALA A 322 16.25 9.43 -3.27
CA ALA A 322 16.29 10.88 -3.15
C ALA A 322 17.50 11.50 -3.88
N GLU A 323 18.69 10.91 -3.73
CA GLU A 323 19.91 11.35 -4.44
C GLU A 323 19.77 11.18 -5.95
N ASP A 324 19.30 10.00 -6.41
CA ASP A 324 19.04 9.71 -7.82
C ASP A 324 18.05 10.73 -8.43
N GLY A 325 16.99 11.08 -7.69
CA GLY A 325 16.01 12.08 -8.11
C GLY A 325 16.60 13.47 -8.25
N ILE A 326 17.45 13.91 -7.31
CA ILE A 326 18.15 15.22 -7.35
C ILE A 326 19.10 15.26 -8.55
N VAL A 327 19.95 14.25 -8.69
CA VAL A 327 20.93 14.18 -9.79
C VAL A 327 20.22 14.18 -11.14
N THR A 328 19.17 13.35 -11.29
CA THR A 328 18.37 13.30 -12.52
C THR A 328 17.77 14.66 -12.86
N THR A 329 17.18 15.35 -11.89
CA THR A 329 16.56 16.65 -12.10
C THR A 329 17.58 17.71 -12.51
N ILE A 330 18.75 17.77 -11.84
CA ILE A 330 19.83 18.71 -12.19
C ILE A 330 20.34 18.45 -13.61
N LYS A 331 20.61 17.18 -13.96
CA LYS A 331 21.14 16.82 -15.27
C LYS A 331 20.11 17.03 -16.38
N ALA A 332 18.84 16.73 -16.14
CA ALA A 332 17.75 17.00 -17.08
C ALA A 332 17.62 18.51 -17.37
N ARG A 333 17.74 19.36 -16.33
CA ARG A 333 17.72 20.82 -16.53
C ARG A 333 18.87 21.31 -17.41
N ILE A 334 20.11 20.86 -17.14
CA ILE A 334 21.29 21.21 -17.95
C ILE A 334 21.07 20.76 -19.39
N ALA A 335 20.55 19.55 -19.62
CA ALA A 335 20.25 19.04 -20.95
C ALA A 335 19.18 19.90 -21.66
N ALA A 336 18.10 20.27 -20.97
CA ALA A 336 17.04 21.10 -21.51
C ALA A 336 17.56 22.51 -21.91
N ASP A 337 18.44 23.11 -21.11
CA ASP A 337 19.04 24.40 -21.44
C ASP A 337 19.91 24.29 -22.69
N LYS A 338 20.71 23.23 -22.82
CA LYS A 338 21.53 23.01 -24.04
C LYS A 338 20.68 22.71 -25.28
N GLN A 339 19.57 22.02 -25.13
CA GLN A 339 18.61 21.79 -26.21
C GLN A 339 17.96 23.11 -26.68
N ARG A 340 17.62 24.04 -25.78
CA ARG A 340 17.13 25.39 -26.16
C ARG A 340 18.16 26.18 -26.92
N GLU A 341 19.43 26.16 -26.49
CA GLU A 341 20.54 26.79 -27.24
C GLU A 341 20.66 26.20 -28.66
N ALA A 342 20.59 24.84 -28.76
CA ALA A 342 20.66 24.16 -30.06
C ALA A 342 19.48 24.51 -30.98
N VAL A 343 18.25 24.58 -30.46
CA VAL A 343 17.07 25.02 -31.22
C VAL A 343 17.25 26.44 -31.72
N THR A 344 17.74 27.35 -30.89
CA THR A 344 18.00 28.74 -31.29
C THR A 344 19.05 28.85 -32.43
N ALA A 345 20.14 28.07 -32.32
CA ALA A 345 21.17 28.00 -33.34
C ALA A 345 20.66 27.39 -34.66
N ALA A 346 19.88 26.30 -34.57
CA ALA A 346 19.27 25.65 -35.75
C ALA A 346 18.27 26.56 -36.46
N SER A 347 17.42 27.27 -35.73
CA SER A 347 16.47 28.24 -36.27
C SER A 347 17.21 29.36 -37.01
N ARG A 348 18.29 29.92 -36.43
CA ARG A 348 19.10 30.94 -37.07
C ARG A 348 19.81 30.43 -38.34
N SER A 349 20.31 29.20 -38.31
CA SER A 349 20.90 28.53 -39.48
C SER A 349 19.89 28.38 -40.61
N ALA A 350 18.67 27.96 -40.31
CA ALA A 350 17.59 27.81 -41.28
C ALA A 350 17.20 29.15 -41.92
N GLU A 351 17.10 30.24 -41.13
CA GLU A 351 16.84 31.58 -41.63
C GLU A 351 17.94 32.04 -42.59
N LEU A 352 19.21 31.80 -42.22
CA LEU A 352 20.33 32.19 -43.09
C LEU A 352 20.37 31.43 -44.39
N VAL A 353 20.09 30.14 -44.38
CA VAL A 353 19.98 29.32 -45.59
C VAL A 353 18.82 29.79 -46.48
N GLU A 354 17.69 30.17 -45.89
CA GLU A 354 16.55 30.72 -46.66
C GLU A 354 16.89 32.03 -47.32
N ILE A 355 17.62 32.95 -46.66
CA ILE A 355 18.09 34.21 -47.22
C ILE A 355 19.06 33.95 -48.38
N GLN A 356 20.07 33.09 -48.18
CA GLN A 356 21.02 32.73 -49.24
C GLN A 356 20.32 32.14 -50.47
N TYR A 357 19.34 31.29 -50.26
CA TYR A 357 18.57 30.70 -51.37
C TYR A 357 17.75 31.72 -52.13
N LYS A 358 17.18 32.73 -51.44
CA LYS A 358 16.42 33.83 -52.06
C LYS A 358 17.34 34.84 -52.82
N GLU A 359 18.56 35.00 -52.36
CA GLU A 359 19.55 35.88 -52.98
C GLU A 359 20.35 35.23 -54.15
N GLY A 360 20.09 33.96 -54.42
CA GLY A 360 20.66 33.24 -55.57
C GLY A 360 22.09 32.75 -55.37
N ALA A 361 22.53 32.54 -54.11
CA ALA A 361 23.83 31.96 -53.79
C ALA A 361 23.78 30.44 -53.68
#